data_da5168502ebc60bdd233b95e7116daf8
#
_entry.id   da5168502ebc60bdd233b95e7116daf8
#
_cell.length_a   1.000
_cell.length_b   1.000
_cell.length_c   1.000
_cell.angle_alpha   90.00
_cell.angle_beta   90.00
_cell.angle_gamma   90.00
#
_symmetry.space_group_name_H-M   'P 1'
#
loop_
_entity.id
_entity.type
_entity.pdbx_description
1 polymer ?
#
loop_
_entity_poly.entity_id
_entity_poly.type
_entity_poly.pdbx_seq_one_letter_code
_entity_poly.pdbx_strand_id
1 'polypeptide(L)'
;MDETFEIQTIGRIRRMPEAKHYDDDLLDSCYLYTFDEKFTAGVKMALDKSALNACTLFLKNEYKTIALTSQQRTMVTATRNPQKALQAIAMYAEKEYGVGGNKAINKTRLQAEGYIFSEDIIRHTVSGETSTLEFNSSDMNSISVNEKLNTKKHGRDYHQKIGKIGLEIGMTYSFMNTIIRKLFDKNFNYSRKILALEPREVYAFVLNNADRLKHFIREAMAYELAQFKLDVKSISENEFRIPQSCLFTYNGDLKTQIEYKKNVYQGYLSSAAPRSTPELKFEKFCERSEKVEWWYKNGDKGNEYLSIVYVDNSEKQKLFYPDYIICVGGKIWIIETKGGFDRSGNSQDIDKYTAKKFTVLKSYLEKYGLKGGIVRNDDSTDELCICMENYSDNIQSDDWKLLEETLK
;
A
#
# COMPACT_ATOMS: atom_id res chain seq x y z
N MET A 1 -17.14 13.94 15.26
CA MET A 1 -16.64 14.21 13.88
C MET A 1 -15.44 13.31 13.71
N ASP A 2 -15.17 12.77 12.52
CA ASP A 2 -14.04 11.85 12.29
C ASP A 2 -12.72 12.65 12.28
N GLU A 3 -11.71 12.22 13.01
CA GLU A 3 -10.38 12.85 13.10
C GLU A 3 -9.76 13.08 11.70
N THR A 4 -10.01 12.16 10.78
CA THR A 4 -9.57 12.26 9.38
C THR A 4 -10.24 13.45 8.66
N PHE A 5 -11.50 13.71 8.92
CA PHE A 5 -12.23 14.83 8.35
C PHE A 5 -11.75 16.18 8.91
N GLU A 6 -11.43 16.22 10.19
CA GLU A 6 -10.89 17.41 10.86
C GLU A 6 -9.53 17.79 10.28
N ILE A 7 -8.61 16.81 10.16
CA ILE A 7 -7.28 17.01 9.58
C ILE A 7 -7.36 17.46 8.12
N GLN A 8 -8.26 16.85 7.32
CA GLN A 8 -8.44 17.24 5.92
C GLN A 8 -9.01 18.67 5.79
N THR A 9 -9.92 19.05 6.67
CA THR A 9 -10.52 20.39 6.67
C THR A 9 -9.49 21.45 7.02
N ILE A 10 -8.70 21.22 8.08
CA ILE A 10 -7.60 22.12 8.48
C ILE A 10 -6.56 22.23 7.34
N GLY A 11 -6.19 21.11 6.72
CA GLY A 11 -5.25 21.10 5.60
C GLY A 11 -5.72 21.89 4.38
N ARG A 12 -7.04 22.00 4.16
CA ARG A 12 -7.60 22.83 3.08
C ARG A 12 -7.60 24.31 3.42
N ILE A 13 -7.91 24.66 4.66
CA ILE A 13 -7.90 26.05 5.14
C ILE A 13 -6.48 26.64 5.10
N ARG A 14 -5.47 25.84 5.37
CA ARG A 14 -4.05 26.25 5.37
C ARG A 14 -3.42 26.39 3.98
N ARG A 15 -4.13 26.03 2.91
CA ARG A 15 -3.61 26.19 1.54
C ARG A 15 -3.78 27.64 1.10
N MET A 16 -2.65 28.30 0.90
CA MET A 16 -2.63 29.62 0.28
C MET A 16 -3.18 29.52 -1.17
N PRO A 17 -3.99 30.47 -1.62
CA PRO A 17 -4.46 30.54 -3.02
C PRO A 17 -3.30 30.59 -4.02
N GLU A 18 -2.25 31.29 -3.65
CA GLU A 18 -0.96 31.32 -4.32
C GLU A 18 0.11 30.79 -3.37
N ALA A 19 1.07 30.00 -3.86
CA ALA A 19 2.12 29.40 -3.03
C ALA A 19 3.24 30.43 -2.76
N LYS A 20 2.88 31.58 -2.14
CA LYS A 20 3.81 32.62 -1.75
C LYS A 20 3.39 33.27 -0.43
N HIS A 21 4.35 33.84 0.29
CA HIS A 21 4.12 34.72 1.41
C HIS A 21 3.95 36.16 0.92
N TYR A 22 3.05 36.89 1.54
CA TYR A 22 2.74 38.29 1.20
C TYR A 22 3.44 39.28 2.13
N ASP A 23 4.14 38.80 3.16
CA ASP A 23 4.71 39.60 4.26
C ASP A 23 3.67 40.46 5.01
N ASP A 24 2.44 39.96 5.05
CA ASP A 24 1.31 40.57 5.72
C ASP A 24 0.63 39.48 6.58
N ASP A 25 0.63 39.70 7.91
CA ASP A 25 0.10 38.73 8.88
C ASP A 25 -1.38 38.38 8.62
N LEU A 26 -2.13 39.30 8.04
CA LEU A 26 -3.55 39.11 7.75
C LEU A 26 -3.77 38.23 6.52
N LEU A 27 -2.88 38.33 5.53
CA LEU A 27 -2.94 37.52 4.29
C LEU A 27 -2.25 36.18 4.44
N ASP A 28 -1.23 36.10 5.31
CA ASP A 28 -0.47 34.88 5.56
C ASP A 28 -1.05 34.04 6.71
N SER A 29 -2.19 34.47 7.30
CA SER A 29 -2.86 33.77 8.38
C SER A 29 -4.21 33.22 7.98
N CYS A 30 -4.57 32.07 8.57
CA CYS A 30 -5.89 31.48 8.46
C CYS A 30 -6.65 31.65 9.77
N TYR A 31 -7.91 32.09 9.67
CA TYR A 31 -8.76 32.29 10.84
C TYR A 31 -9.86 31.24 10.86
N LEU A 32 -9.96 30.52 11.99
CA LEU A 32 -10.99 29.52 12.21
C LEU A 32 -11.89 29.98 13.35
N TYR A 33 -13.17 30.17 13.05
CA TYR A 33 -14.19 30.51 14.03
C TYR A 33 -15.12 29.31 14.25
N THR A 34 -15.16 28.79 15.46
CA THR A 34 -16.04 27.68 15.84
C THR A 34 -16.52 27.81 17.27
N PHE A 35 -17.73 27.34 17.53
CA PHE A 35 -18.31 27.21 18.87
C PHE A 35 -18.16 25.79 19.44
N ASP A 36 -17.58 24.84 18.68
CA ASP A 36 -17.38 23.46 19.09
C ASP A 36 -16.04 23.32 19.82
N GLU A 37 -16.10 23.16 21.14
CA GLU A 37 -14.90 23.00 21.98
C GLU A 37 -14.13 21.73 21.67
N LYS A 38 -14.80 20.63 21.27
CA LYS A 38 -14.14 19.38 20.88
C LYS A 38 -13.38 19.55 19.58
N PHE A 39 -13.99 20.27 18.62
CA PHE A 39 -13.32 20.62 17.37
C PHE A 39 -12.10 21.52 17.63
N THR A 40 -12.23 22.51 18.53
CA THR A 40 -11.11 23.39 18.92
C THR A 40 -9.96 22.59 19.57
N ALA A 41 -10.29 21.63 20.43
CA ALA A 41 -9.29 20.76 21.06
C ALA A 41 -8.60 19.84 20.03
N GLY A 42 -9.37 19.28 19.10
CA GLY A 42 -8.85 18.47 17.99
C GLY A 42 -7.93 19.27 17.07
N VAL A 43 -8.31 20.50 16.72
CA VAL A 43 -7.49 21.42 15.92
C VAL A 43 -6.18 21.76 16.63
N LYS A 44 -6.22 22.11 17.93
CA LYS A 44 -5.00 22.36 18.72
C LYS A 44 -4.08 21.14 18.74
N MET A 45 -4.64 19.97 19.03
CA MET A 45 -3.88 18.73 19.06
C MET A 45 -3.27 18.37 17.69
N ALA A 46 -4.01 18.62 16.58
CA ALA A 46 -3.51 18.43 15.24
C ALA A 46 -2.44 19.46 14.86
N LEU A 47 -2.56 20.71 15.32
CA LEU A 47 -1.55 21.75 15.16
C LEU A 47 -0.30 21.46 15.97
N ASP A 48 -0.43 20.99 17.21
CA ASP A 48 0.70 20.58 18.05
C ASP A 48 1.45 19.39 17.45
N LYS A 49 0.71 18.40 16.89
CA LYS A 49 1.30 17.30 16.12
C LYS A 49 1.89 17.75 14.76
N SER A 50 1.38 18.84 14.18
CA SER A 50 1.86 19.41 12.92
C SER A 50 2.95 20.46 13.09
N ALA A 51 3.39 20.73 14.31
CA ALA A 51 4.54 21.59 14.62
C ALA A 51 5.90 20.98 14.22
N LEU A 52 5.87 20.08 13.21
CA LEU A 52 7.08 19.64 12.55
C LEU A 52 7.58 20.78 11.66
N ASN A 53 8.77 21.24 11.97
CA ASN A 53 9.49 22.12 11.06
C ASN A 53 9.82 21.35 9.78
N ALA A 54 9.74 22.01 8.63
CA ALA A 54 10.07 21.40 7.36
C ALA A 54 11.03 22.28 6.56
N CYS A 55 11.98 21.66 5.90
CA CYS A 55 12.87 22.34 4.96
C CYS A 55 13.19 21.42 3.77
N THR A 56 13.72 21.99 2.71
CA THR A 56 14.21 21.21 1.57
C THR A 56 15.72 21.03 1.72
N LEU A 57 16.15 19.77 1.74
CA LEU A 57 17.57 19.44 1.72
C LEU A 57 18.02 19.13 0.30
N PHE A 58 19.27 19.44 0.00
CA PHE A 58 19.88 19.21 -1.29
C PHE A 58 20.99 18.17 -1.20
N LEU A 59 21.03 17.30 -2.22
CA LEU A 59 22.05 16.27 -2.37
C LEU A 59 23.43 16.90 -2.58
N LYS A 60 24.42 16.46 -1.80
CA LYS A 60 25.80 16.87 -1.99
C LYS A 60 26.33 16.40 -3.33
N ASN A 61 27.18 17.18 -3.99
CA ASN A 61 27.61 16.95 -5.36
C ASN A 61 28.32 15.62 -5.58
N GLU A 62 29.05 15.16 -4.56
CA GLU A 62 29.84 13.91 -4.58
C GLU A 62 28.97 12.65 -4.74
N TYR A 63 27.69 12.71 -4.35
CA TYR A 63 26.78 11.55 -4.38
C TYR A 63 25.84 11.51 -5.61
N LYS A 64 25.90 12.51 -6.49
CA LYS A 64 25.05 12.60 -7.71
C LYS A 64 25.30 11.48 -8.72
N THR A 65 26.46 10.83 -8.65
CA THR A 65 26.84 9.75 -9.58
C THR A 65 26.46 8.37 -9.10
N ILE A 66 25.96 8.23 -7.87
CA ILE A 66 25.55 6.93 -7.33
C ILE A 66 24.33 6.45 -8.08
N ALA A 67 24.45 5.29 -8.72
CA ALA A 67 23.40 4.64 -9.47
C ALA A 67 23.26 3.19 -9.00
N LEU A 68 22.00 2.76 -8.76
CA LEU A 68 21.62 1.40 -8.41
C LEU A 68 20.48 0.95 -9.31
N THR A 69 20.12 -0.32 -9.25
CA THR A 69 18.97 -0.83 -10.02
C THR A 69 17.75 -0.92 -9.11
N SER A 70 16.72 -0.13 -9.39
CA SER A 70 15.43 -0.24 -8.72
C SER A 70 14.53 -1.19 -9.50
N GLN A 71 13.85 -2.07 -8.78
CA GLN A 71 12.86 -2.97 -9.35
C GLN A 71 11.46 -2.36 -9.22
N GLN A 72 10.70 -2.41 -10.28
CA GLN A 72 9.32 -1.95 -10.29
C GLN A 72 8.37 -3.09 -10.65
N ARG A 73 7.16 -3.02 -10.11
CA ARG A 73 6.10 -3.92 -10.54
C ARG A 73 5.87 -3.71 -12.03
N THR A 74 5.84 -4.81 -12.76
CA THR A 74 5.35 -4.74 -14.12
C THR A 74 3.89 -4.32 -14.04
N MET A 75 3.59 -3.07 -14.32
CA MET A 75 2.22 -2.67 -14.59
C MET A 75 1.85 -3.32 -15.90
N VAL A 76 1.29 -4.52 -15.78
CA VAL A 76 0.64 -5.11 -16.92
C VAL A 76 -0.64 -4.32 -17.12
N THR A 77 -0.56 -3.29 -17.92
CA THR A 77 -1.68 -2.93 -18.76
C THR A 77 -1.84 -4.10 -19.72
N ALA A 78 -2.46 -5.17 -19.20
CA ALA A 78 -2.76 -6.30 -20.02
C ALA A 78 -3.66 -5.79 -21.13
N THR A 79 -3.11 -5.64 -22.30
CA THR A 79 -3.85 -5.70 -23.55
C THR A 79 -4.35 -7.13 -23.70
N ARG A 80 -5.11 -7.59 -22.69
CA ARG A 80 -5.80 -8.86 -22.79
C ARG A 80 -6.80 -8.73 -23.90
N ASN A 81 -6.81 -9.71 -24.77
CA ASN A 81 -7.85 -9.78 -25.78
C ASN A 81 -9.21 -9.90 -25.07
N PRO A 82 -10.07 -8.84 -25.11
CA PRO A 82 -11.37 -8.82 -24.41
C PRO A 82 -12.25 -9.99 -24.78
N GLN A 83 -12.11 -10.50 -26.02
CA GLN A 83 -12.89 -11.60 -26.53
C GLN A 83 -12.49 -12.93 -25.87
N LYS A 84 -11.19 -13.17 -25.65
CA LYS A 84 -10.73 -14.40 -24.96
C LYS A 84 -11.21 -14.44 -23.51
N ALA A 85 -11.08 -13.32 -22.78
CA ALA A 85 -11.57 -13.25 -21.41
C ALA A 85 -13.10 -13.43 -21.33
N LEU A 86 -13.84 -12.79 -22.22
CA LEU A 86 -15.29 -12.93 -22.30
C LEU A 86 -15.70 -14.38 -22.62
N GLN A 87 -14.98 -15.05 -23.52
CA GLN A 87 -15.19 -16.44 -23.84
C GLN A 87 -14.88 -17.37 -22.66
N ALA A 88 -13.75 -17.17 -21.97
CA ALA A 88 -13.37 -17.95 -20.79
C ALA A 88 -14.42 -17.85 -19.68
N ILE A 89 -14.90 -16.63 -19.38
CA ILE A 89 -15.94 -16.41 -18.39
C ILE A 89 -17.26 -17.09 -18.77
N ALA A 90 -17.67 -16.99 -20.04
CA ALA A 90 -18.87 -17.64 -20.51
C ALA A 90 -18.78 -19.19 -20.48
N MET A 91 -17.64 -19.74 -20.87
CA MET A 91 -17.40 -21.20 -20.82
C MET A 91 -17.38 -21.73 -19.38
N TYR A 92 -16.77 -20.96 -18.45
CA TYR A 92 -16.76 -21.31 -17.03
C TYR A 92 -18.20 -21.31 -16.46
N ALA A 93 -19.01 -20.30 -16.82
CA ALA A 93 -20.42 -20.26 -16.43
C ALA A 93 -21.23 -21.45 -16.96
N GLU A 94 -21.01 -21.84 -18.21
CA GLU A 94 -21.63 -23.03 -18.81
C GLU A 94 -21.25 -24.28 -18.04
N LYS A 95 -19.97 -24.44 -17.70
CA LYS A 95 -19.46 -25.63 -17.00
C LYS A 95 -19.93 -25.67 -15.55
N GLU A 96 -19.78 -24.59 -14.82
CA GLU A 96 -19.95 -24.55 -13.34
C GLU A 96 -21.44 -24.46 -12.97
N TYR A 97 -22.18 -23.55 -13.62
CA TYR A 97 -23.58 -23.29 -13.31
C TYR A 97 -24.56 -23.92 -14.30
N GLY A 98 -24.07 -24.63 -15.31
CA GLY A 98 -24.89 -25.24 -16.34
C GLY A 98 -25.69 -24.23 -17.16
N VAL A 99 -25.31 -22.95 -17.18
CA VAL A 99 -26.03 -21.91 -17.94
C VAL A 99 -25.88 -22.12 -19.43
N GLY A 100 -26.96 -21.89 -20.18
CA GLY A 100 -27.00 -22.15 -21.60
C GLY A 100 -27.79 -21.12 -22.41
N GLY A 101 -28.35 -21.50 -23.53
CA GLY A 101 -29.08 -20.60 -24.44
C GLY A 101 -30.33 -19.96 -23.82
N ASN A 102 -31.02 -20.65 -22.91
CA ASN A 102 -32.27 -20.17 -22.30
C ASN A 102 -31.98 -19.26 -21.08
N LYS A 103 -32.25 -17.96 -21.23
CA LYS A 103 -31.94 -16.93 -20.22
C LYS A 103 -32.80 -17.01 -18.97
N ALA A 104 -34.04 -17.47 -19.08
CA ALA A 104 -34.94 -17.66 -17.93
C ALA A 104 -34.45 -18.81 -17.04
N ILE A 105 -34.05 -19.93 -17.65
CA ILE A 105 -33.45 -21.07 -16.93
C ILE A 105 -32.12 -20.64 -16.27
N ASN A 106 -31.31 -19.86 -16.95
CA ASN A 106 -30.05 -19.36 -16.39
C ASN A 106 -30.29 -18.50 -15.15
N LYS A 107 -31.34 -17.66 -15.15
CA LYS A 107 -31.73 -16.85 -13.97
C LYS A 107 -32.04 -17.73 -12.76
N THR A 108 -32.87 -18.77 -12.99
CA THR A 108 -33.25 -19.72 -11.92
C THR A 108 -32.03 -20.49 -11.38
N ARG A 109 -31.12 -20.94 -12.26
CA ARG A 109 -29.89 -21.64 -11.86
C ARG A 109 -28.98 -20.74 -11.02
N LEU A 110 -28.77 -19.50 -11.45
CA LEU A 110 -27.98 -18.54 -10.70
C LEU A 110 -28.61 -18.16 -9.34
N GLN A 111 -29.99 -18.13 -9.29
CA GLN A 111 -30.67 -17.94 -8.01
C GLN A 111 -30.44 -19.12 -7.05
N ALA A 112 -30.40 -20.34 -7.55
CA ALA A 112 -30.07 -21.53 -6.76
C ALA A 112 -28.63 -21.46 -6.20
N GLU A 113 -27.71 -20.85 -6.94
CA GLU A 113 -26.33 -20.55 -6.50
C GLU A 113 -26.22 -19.32 -5.57
N GLY A 114 -27.37 -18.76 -5.18
CA GLY A 114 -27.46 -17.63 -4.24
C GLY A 114 -27.21 -16.26 -4.86
N TYR A 115 -27.29 -16.11 -6.19
CA TYR A 115 -27.30 -14.79 -6.81
C TYR A 115 -28.62 -14.08 -6.55
N ILE A 116 -28.55 -12.84 -6.16
CA ILE A 116 -29.68 -11.99 -5.80
C ILE A 116 -30.17 -11.26 -7.06
N PHE A 117 -31.44 -11.45 -7.40
CA PHE A 117 -32.14 -10.75 -8.47
C PHE A 117 -33.23 -9.87 -7.83
N SER A 118 -32.96 -8.60 -7.75
CA SER A 118 -33.88 -7.57 -7.23
C SER A 118 -33.73 -6.32 -8.08
N GLU A 119 -34.79 -5.55 -8.22
CA GLU A 119 -34.72 -4.19 -8.80
C GLU A 119 -34.16 -3.18 -7.79
N ASP A 120 -34.14 -3.53 -6.51
CA ASP A 120 -33.66 -2.72 -5.42
C ASP A 120 -32.30 -3.23 -4.90
N ILE A 121 -31.58 -2.36 -4.23
CA ILE A 121 -30.32 -2.70 -3.56
C ILE A 121 -30.65 -3.26 -2.18
N ILE A 122 -30.13 -4.46 -1.88
CA ILE A 122 -30.26 -5.09 -0.57
C ILE A 122 -29.02 -4.72 0.25
N ARG A 123 -29.22 -3.90 1.28
CA ARG A 123 -28.15 -3.57 2.24
C ARG A 123 -28.35 -4.35 3.52
N HIS A 124 -27.33 -5.06 3.94
CA HIS A 124 -27.28 -5.65 5.28
C HIS A 124 -26.69 -4.61 6.22
N THR A 125 -27.50 -4.08 7.13
CA THR A 125 -27.07 -3.18 8.18
C THR A 125 -27.02 -3.97 9.49
N VAL A 126 -25.93 -3.86 10.19
CA VAL A 126 -25.80 -4.43 11.53
C VAL A 126 -26.18 -3.32 12.49
N SER A 127 -27.23 -3.50 13.26
CA SER A 127 -27.60 -2.61 14.35
C SER A 127 -27.39 -3.30 15.69
N GLY A 128 -26.62 -2.68 16.56
CA GLY A 128 -26.41 -3.08 17.94
C GLY A 128 -25.91 -1.89 18.74
N GLU A 129 -26.28 -1.78 20.01
CA GLU A 129 -25.63 -0.82 20.91
C GLU A 129 -24.20 -1.27 21.15
N THR A 130 -23.24 -0.45 20.71
CA THR A 130 -21.84 -0.63 21.09
C THR A 130 -21.64 -0.11 22.51
N SER A 131 -22.00 -0.88 23.52
CA SER A 131 -21.45 -0.66 24.85
C SER A 131 -20.07 -1.32 24.89
N THR A 132 -19.07 -0.47 24.94
CA THR A 132 -17.68 -0.68 25.30
C THR A 132 -17.33 -2.05 25.88
N LEU A 133 -16.35 -2.71 25.26
CA LEU A 133 -15.38 -3.69 25.77
C LEU A 133 -15.63 -5.18 25.60
N GLU A 134 -16.79 -5.67 25.21
CA GLU A 134 -16.93 -7.10 24.87
C GLU A 134 -17.77 -7.28 23.60
N PHE A 135 -17.11 -7.52 22.48
CA PHE A 135 -17.74 -7.86 21.22
C PHE A 135 -18.17 -9.34 21.25
N ASN A 136 -19.38 -9.63 21.67
CA ASN A 136 -19.99 -10.94 21.45
C ASN A 136 -20.79 -10.88 20.15
N SER A 137 -20.36 -11.63 19.13
CA SER A 137 -20.99 -11.71 17.81
C SER A 137 -22.44 -12.26 17.82
N SER A 138 -22.94 -12.73 18.97
CA SER A 138 -24.29 -13.25 19.16
C SER A 138 -25.36 -12.17 19.34
N ASP A 139 -24.98 -10.92 19.64
CA ASP A 139 -25.92 -9.84 19.96
C ASP A 139 -26.17 -8.87 18.77
N MET A 140 -25.67 -9.20 17.60
CA MET A 140 -25.81 -8.38 16.42
C MET A 140 -27.01 -8.83 15.56
N ASN A 141 -28.07 -8.04 15.56
CA ASN A 141 -29.19 -8.23 14.65
C ASN A 141 -28.85 -7.67 13.27
N SER A 142 -28.71 -8.54 12.26
CA SER A 142 -28.58 -8.09 10.88
C SER A 142 -29.97 -7.75 10.32
N ILE A 143 -30.19 -6.49 10.00
CA ILE A 143 -31.41 -6.03 9.33
C ILE A 143 -31.12 -5.83 7.85
N SER A 144 -31.87 -6.51 6.99
CA SER A 144 -31.83 -6.29 5.55
C SER A 144 -32.76 -5.16 5.18
N VAL A 145 -32.23 -4.08 4.64
CA VAL A 145 -32.99 -2.92 4.17
C VAL A 145 -32.96 -2.90 2.63
N ASN A 146 -34.14 -2.83 2.02
CA ASN A 146 -34.29 -2.64 0.58
C ASN A 146 -34.25 -1.15 0.25
N GLU A 147 -33.23 -0.72 -0.47
CA GLU A 147 -33.06 0.65 -0.94
C GLU A 147 -33.37 0.74 -2.44
N LYS A 148 -34.32 1.62 -2.85
CA LYS A 148 -34.62 1.81 -4.26
C LYS A 148 -33.38 2.23 -5.05
N LEU A 149 -33.12 1.53 -6.12
CA LEU A 149 -32.01 1.87 -7.01
C LEU A 149 -32.20 3.26 -7.63
N ASN A 150 -31.21 4.12 -7.40
CA ASN A 150 -31.09 5.41 -8.04
C ASN A 150 -29.71 5.49 -8.71
N THR A 151 -29.68 5.51 -10.03
CA THR A 151 -28.43 5.47 -10.81
C THR A 151 -27.53 6.68 -10.57
N LYS A 152 -28.09 7.84 -10.23
CA LYS A 152 -27.29 9.03 -9.85
C LYS A 152 -26.63 8.85 -8.49
N LYS A 153 -27.38 8.34 -7.49
CA LYS A 153 -26.87 8.11 -6.14
C LYS A 153 -25.88 6.93 -6.09
N HIS A 154 -26.21 5.82 -6.73
CA HIS A 154 -25.45 4.57 -6.66
C HIS A 154 -24.45 4.38 -7.81
N GLY A 155 -24.35 5.35 -8.72
CA GLY A 155 -23.43 5.27 -9.87
C GLY A 155 -21.97 5.14 -9.43
N ARG A 156 -21.57 5.89 -8.40
CA ARG A 156 -20.21 5.79 -7.84
C ARG A 156 -19.93 4.40 -7.25
N ASP A 157 -20.86 3.85 -6.49
CA ASP A 157 -20.74 2.51 -5.88
C ASP A 157 -20.64 1.43 -6.97
N TYR A 158 -21.46 1.51 -8.01
CA TYR A 158 -21.38 0.63 -9.17
C TYR A 158 -20.00 0.68 -9.84
N HIS A 159 -19.49 1.86 -10.13
CA HIS A 159 -18.18 2.05 -10.73
C HIS A 159 -17.06 1.50 -9.84
N GLN A 160 -17.14 1.74 -8.54
CA GLN A 160 -16.16 1.21 -7.59
C GLN A 160 -16.18 -0.33 -7.52
N LYS A 161 -17.36 -0.96 -7.51
CA LYS A 161 -17.49 -2.42 -7.47
C LYS A 161 -16.91 -3.06 -8.74
N ILE A 162 -17.25 -2.55 -9.92
CA ILE A 162 -16.68 -3.03 -11.19
C ILE A 162 -15.17 -2.79 -11.23
N GLY A 163 -14.70 -1.62 -10.79
CA GLY A 163 -13.27 -1.33 -10.70
C GLY A 163 -12.53 -2.31 -9.79
N LYS A 164 -13.09 -2.64 -8.63
CA LYS A 164 -12.52 -3.63 -7.69
C LYS A 164 -12.48 -5.03 -8.31
N ILE A 165 -13.54 -5.45 -9.01
CA ILE A 165 -13.56 -6.74 -9.73
C ILE A 165 -12.46 -6.75 -10.80
N GLY A 166 -12.33 -5.67 -11.58
CA GLY A 166 -11.29 -5.55 -12.60
C GLY A 166 -9.88 -5.61 -12.02
N LEU A 167 -9.61 -4.86 -10.95
CA LEU A 167 -8.32 -4.85 -10.28
C LEU A 167 -7.90 -6.23 -9.76
N GLU A 168 -8.85 -7.03 -9.26
CA GLU A 168 -8.58 -8.39 -8.76
C GLU A 168 -7.94 -9.30 -9.82
N ILE A 169 -8.32 -9.10 -11.06
CA ILE A 169 -7.87 -9.91 -12.21
C ILE A 169 -6.93 -9.14 -13.16
N GLY A 170 -6.43 -7.98 -12.72
CA GLY A 170 -5.51 -7.16 -13.50
C GLY A 170 -6.12 -6.50 -14.74
N MET A 171 -7.41 -6.16 -14.69
CA MET A 171 -8.12 -5.51 -15.80
C MET A 171 -8.55 -4.09 -15.46
N THR A 172 -8.63 -3.22 -16.49
CA THR A 172 -9.15 -1.86 -16.31
C THR A 172 -10.66 -1.86 -16.07
N TYR A 173 -11.17 -0.80 -15.42
CA TYR A 173 -12.60 -0.58 -15.26
C TYR A 173 -13.37 -0.67 -16.58
N SER A 174 -12.91 0.01 -17.62
CA SER A 174 -13.57 0.05 -18.93
C SER A 174 -13.72 -1.35 -19.53
N PHE A 175 -12.68 -2.16 -19.41
CA PHE A 175 -12.66 -3.53 -19.89
C PHE A 175 -13.66 -4.41 -19.11
N MET A 176 -13.63 -4.32 -17.78
CA MET A 176 -14.52 -5.10 -16.92
C MET A 176 -15.99 -4.71 -17.09
N ASN A 177 -16.27 -3.41 -17.22
CA ASN A 177 -17.63 -2.93 -17.50
C ASN A 177 -18.15 -3.45 -18.85
N THR A 178 -17.30 -3.51 -19.87
CA THR A 178 -17.66 -4.08 -21.16
C THR A 178 -17.99 -5.58 -21.06
N ILE A 179 -17.22 -6.35 -20.30
CA ILE A 179 -17.49 -7.77 -20.05
C ILE A 179 -18.84 -7.95 -19.34
N ILE A 180 -19.05 -7.23 -18.24
CA ILE A 180 -20.30 -7.29 -17.46
C ILE A 180 -21.51 -7.00 -18.34
N ARG A 181 -21.43 -5.94 -19.15
CA ARG A 181 -22.53 -5.60 -20.06
C ARG A 181 -22.76 -6.65 -21.14
N LYS A 182 -21.72 -7.17 -21.77
CA LYS A 182 -21.85 -8.22 -22.78
C LYS A 182 -22.46 -9.51 -22.23
N LEU A 183 -22.13 -9.86 -20.98
CA LEU A 183 -22.63 -11.07 -20.35
C LEU A 183 -24.08 -10.95 -19.83
N PHE A 184 -24.47 -9.76 -19.35
CA PHE A 184 -25.70 -9.61 -18.57
C PHE A 184 -26.71 -8.61 -19.14
N ASP A 185 -26.30 -7.58 -19.92
CA ASP A 185 -27.18 -6.51 -20.41
C ASP A 185 -27.85 -6.92 -21.72
N LYS A 186 -29.15 -6.79 -21.81
CA LYS A 186 -29.93 -7.13 -23.02
C LYS A 186 -29.51 -6.35 -24.26
N ASN A 187 -29.07 -5.09 -24.08
CA ASN A 187 -28.76 -4.20 -25.19
C ASN A 187 -27.38 -4.46 -25.84
N PHE A 188 -26.55 -5.32 -25.23
CA PHE A 188 -25.25 -5.69 -25.78
C PHE A 188 -25.29 -7.05 -26.48
N ASN A 189 -24.88 -7.12 -27.74
CA ASN A 189 -24.81 -8.34 -28.47
C ASN A 189 -23.63 -9.22 -28.09
N TYR A 190 -23.92 -10.43 -27.65
CA TYR A 190 -22.92 -11.47 -27.43
C TYR A 190 -23.61 -12.88 -27.55
N SER A 191 -23.03 -13.76 -28.33
CA SER A 191 -23.63 -15.08 -28.61
C SER A 191 -23.80 -15.99 -27.37
N ARG A 192 -22.80 -15.91 -26.44
CA ARG A 192 -22.79 -16.66 -25.17
C ARG A 192 -23.20 -15.80 -23.97
N LYS A 193 -24.16 -14.91 -24.19
CA LYS A 193 -24.72 -14.08 -23.12
C LYS A 193 -25.34 -14.94 -22.03
N ILE A 194 -25.00 -14.69 -20.76
CA ILE A 194 -25.52 -15.46 -19.61
C ILE A 194 -26.95 -15.03 -19.26
N LEU A 195 -27.20 -13.74 -19.17
CA LEU A 195 -28.49 -13.14 -18.84
C LEU A 195 -28.87 -12.07 -19.87
N ALA A 196 -30.12 -11.65 -19.89
CA ALA A 196 -30.61 -10.54 -20.70
C ALA A 196 -31.40 -9.57 -19.81
N LEU A 197 -30.70 -8.93 -18.91
CA LEU A 197 -31.24 -7.99 -17.92
C LEU A 197 -31.46 -6.60 -18.54
N GLU A 198 -32.46 -5.87 -18.04
CA GLU A 198 -32.55 -4.43 -18.31
C GLU A 198 -31.36 -3.68 -17.76
N PRO A 199 -30.94 -2.54 -18.34
CA PRO A 199 -29.79 -1.78 -17.85
C PRO A 199 -29.87 -1.46 -16.36
N ARG A 200 -31.07 -1.17 -15.84
CA ARG A 200 -31.32 -0.92 -14.43
C ARG A 200 -31.13 -2.16 -13.56
N GLU A 201 -31.64 -3.31 -14.04
CA GLU A 201 -31.44 -4.60 -13.37
C GLU A 201 -29.96 -5.01 -13.32
N VAL A 202 -29.18 -4.67 -14.36
CA VAL A 202 -27.71 -4.91 -14.35
C VAL A 202 -27.04 -4.15 -13.20
N TYR A 203 -27.44 -2.91 -12.96
CA TYR A 203 -26.94 -2.13 -11.82
C TYR A 203 -27.25 -2.80 -10.48
N ALA A 204 -28.52 -3.17 -10.25
CA ALA A 204 -28.91 -3.86 -9.02
C ALA A 204 -28.20 -5.20 -8.87
N PHE A 205 -28.12 -5.96 -9.95
CA PHE A 205 -27.45 -7.26 -9.98
C PHE A 205 -25.97 -7.15 -9.60
N VAL A 206 -25.23 -6.21 -10.17
CA VAL A 206 -23.82 -5.99 -9.84
C VAL A 206 -23.65 -5.53 -8.38
N LEU A 207 -24.47 -4.61 -7.91
CA LEU A 207 -24.37 -4.09 -6.54
C LEU A 207 -24.70 -5.15 -5.50
N ASN A 208 -25.74 -5.96 -5.73
CA ASN A 208 -26.16 -7.00 -4.81
C ASN A 208 -25.25 -8.24 -4.81
N ASN A 209 -24.50 -8.47 -5.90
CA ASN A 209 -23.70 -9.68 -6.10
C ASN A 209 -22.21 -9.41 -6.31
N ALA A 210 -21.71 -8.23 -5.90
CA ALA A 210 -20.34 -7.79 -6.22
C ALA A 210 -19.27 -8.81 -5.80
N ASP A 211 -19.38 -9.37 -4.59
CA ASP A 211 -18.41 -10.32 -4.08
C ASP A 211 -18.50 -11.69 -4.75
N ARG A 212 -19.72 -12.15 -5.06
CA ARG A 212 -19.94 -13.37 -5.86
C ARG A 212 -19.42 -13.22 -7.28
N LEU A 213 -19.71 -12.09 -7.93
CA LEU A 213 -19.20 -11.79 -9.27
C LEU A 213 -17.67 -11.70 -9.28
N LYS A 214 -17.09 -11.11 -8.25
CA LYS A 214 -15.63 -11.05 -8.07
C LYS A 214 -15.05 -12.46 -7.99
N HIS A 215 -15.62 -13.33 -7.16
CA HIS A 215 -15.18 -14.72 -7.01
C HIS A 215 -15.35 -15.49 -8.33
N PHE A 216 -16.54 -15.44 -8.91
CA PHE A 216 -16.86 -16.10 -10.18
C PHE A 216 -15.89 -15.70 -11.32
N ILE A 217 -15.68 -14.41 -11.51
CA ILE A 217 -14.78 -13.91 -12.57
C ILE A 217 -13.33 -14.30 -12.28
N ARG A 218 -12.91 -14.29 -11.01
CA ARG A 218 -11.58 -14.75 -10.62
C ARG A 218 -11.35 -16.22 -10.95
N GLU A 219 -12.29 -17.09 -10.58
CA GLU A 219 -12.21 -18.54 -10.90
C GLU A 219 -12.25 -18.78 -12.41
N ALA A 220 -13.16 -18.13 -13.12
CA ALA A 220 -13.24 -18.22 -14.57
C ALA A 220 -11.94 -17.79 -15.27
N MET A 221 -11.24 -16.84 -14.71
CA MET A 221 -9.99 -16.32 -15.24
C MET A 221 -8.75 -17.04 -14.68
N ALA A 222 -8.91 -18.01 -13.78
CA ALA A 222 -7.78 -18.66 -13.10
C ALA A 222 -6.80 -19.31 -14.10
N TYR A 223 -7.33 -19.96 -15.15
CA TYR A 223 -6.51 -20.54 -16.21
C TYR A 223 -5.78 -19.45 -17.03
N GLU A 224 -6.47 -18.42 -17.46
CA GLU A 224 -5.92 -17.28 -18.18
C GLU A 224 -4.91 -16.52 -17.30
N LEU A 225 -5.21 -16.39 -15.99
CA LEU A 225 -4.30 -15.79 -15.02
C LEU A 225 -3.02 -16.64 -14.81
N ALA A 226 -3.12 -17.96 -14.87
CA ALA A 226 -1.96 -18.83 -14.76
C ALA A 226 -1.02 -18.68 -15.97
N GLN A 227 -1.58 -18.62 -17.19
CA GLN A 227 -0.80 -18.32 -18.41
C GLN A 227 -0.15 -16.94 -18.33
N PHE A 228 -0.92 -15.95 -17.88
CA PHE A 228 -0.46 -14.59 -17.71
C PHE A 228 0.66 -14.48 -16.63
N LYS A 229 0.59 -15.23 -15.54
CA LYS A 229 1.65 -15.31 -14.53
C LYS A 229 2.96 -15.86 -15.09
N LEU A 230 2.88 -16.77 -16.07
CA LEU A 230 4.06 -17.26 -16.77
C LEU A 230 4.70 -16.17 -17.63
N ASP A 231 3.88 -15.33 -18.26
CA ASP A 231 4.35 -14.23 -19.12
C ASP A 231 4.84 -13.01 -18.31
N VAL A 232 4.30 -12.77 -17.12
CA VAL A 232 4.58 -11.62 -16.23
C VAL A 232 5.69 -11.91 -15.20
N LYS A 233 6.52 -12.90 -15.41
CA LYS A 233 7.70 -13.11 -14.55
C LYS A 233 8.80 -12.07 -14.74
N SER A 234 8.68 -11.15 -15.69
CA SER A 234 9.63 -10.06 -15.85
C SER A 234 9.37 -8.94 -14.85
N ILE A 235 10.28 -8.77 -13.91
CA ILE A 235 10.38 -7.58 -13.07
C ILE A 235 10.95 -6.46 -13.95
N SER A 236 10.31 -5.30 -13.98
CA SER A 236 10.87 -4.13 -14.65
C SER A 236 11.99 -3.56 -13.81
N GLU A 237 13.13 -3.29 -14.43
CA GLU A 237 14.32 -2.75 -13.78
C GLU A 237 14.62 -1.37 -14.36
N ASN A 238 14.80 -0.39 -13.48
CA ASN A 238 15.11 0.99 -13.84
C ASN A 238 16.34 1.45 -13.05
N GLU A 239 17.07 2.38 -13.61
CA GLU A 239 18.13 3.05 -12.88
C GLU A 239 17.54 3.89 -11.75
N PHE A 240 18.02 3.66 -10.53
CA PHE A 240 17.75 4.50 -9.37
C PHE A 240 18.93 5.42 -9.14
N ARG A 241 18.64 6.69 -8.93
CA ARG A 241 19.61 7.69 -8.45
C ARG A 241 19.02 8.37 -7.22
N ILE A 242 19.86 8.68 -6.25
CA ILE A 242 19.43 9.42 -5.07
C ILE A 242 18.81 10.75 -5.51
N PRO A 243 17.56 11.08 -5.06
CA PRO A 243 16.89 12.32 -5.43
C PRO A 243 17.73 13.56 -5.14
N GLN A 244 17.76 14.53 -6.03
CA GLN A 244 18.58 15.73 -5.88
C GLN A 244 18.16 16.62 -4.71
N SER A 245 16.89 16.52 -4.31
CA SER A 245 16.35 17.21 -3.14
C SER A 245 15.28 16.35 -2.47
N CYS A 246 15.08 16.55 -1.18
CA CYS A 246 13.98 15.92 -0.44
C CYS A 246 13.34 16.91 0.52
N LEU A 247 12.04 16.76 0.75
CA LEU A 247 11.35 17.44 1.83
C LEU A 247 11.75 16.76 3.15
N PHE A 248 12.37 17.52 4.03
CA PHE A 248 12.86 17.04 5.31
C PHE A 248 12.04 17.65 6.43
N THR A 249 11.51 16.81 7.31
CA THR A 249 10.80 17.23 8.51
C THR A 249 11.59 16.88 9.76
N TYR A 250 11.53 17.73 10.78
CA TYR A 250 12.27 17.55 12.02
C TYR A 250 11.52 18.12 13.22
N ASN A 251 11.86 17.63 14.42
CA ASN A 251 11.30 18.05 15.69
C ASN A 251 12.23 19.03 16.42
N GLY A 252 11.65 20.05 17.06
CA GLY A 252 12.36 20.92 17.99
C GLY A 252 13.08 22.11 17.34
N ASP A 253 13.77 22.88 18.17
CA ASP A 253 14.50 24.08 17.77
C ASP A 253 15.79 23.73 17.02
N LEU A 254 16.06 24.42 15.91
CA LEU A 254 17.28 24.25 15.10
C LEU A 254 18.56 24.36 15.93
N LYS A 255 18.55 25.21 16.96
CA LYS A 255 19.72 25.48 17.81
C LYS A 255 20.16 24.29 18.66
N THR A 256 19.29 23.36 18.93
CA THR A 256 19.55 22.16 19.76
C THR A 256 19.82 20.90 18.93
N GLN A 257 19.71 20.99 17.61
CA GLN A 257 19.88 19.85 16.71
C GLN A 257 21.34 19.65 16.32
N ILE A 258 21.72 18.39 16.17
CA ILE A 258 23.03 17.99 15.64
C ILE A 258 22.85 17.71 14.14
N GLU A 259 23.66 18.39 13.33
CA GLU A 259 23.71 18.07 11.89
C GLU A 259 24.56 16.81 11.67
N TYR A 260 23.97 15.85 10.98
CA TYR A 260 24.63 14.63 10.55
C TYR A 260 25.50 14.88 9.33
N LYS A 261 26.78 14.59 9.45
CA LYS A 261 27.79 14.93 8.42
C LYS A 261 27.91 13.88 7.34
N LYS A 262 27.69 12.61 7.68
CA LYS A 262 27.80 11.49 6.74
C LYS A 262 26.54 11.24 5.93
N ASN A 263 25.42 11.90 6.27
CA ASN A 263 24.23 11.83 5.41
C ASN A 263 24.53 12.48 4.06
N VAL A 264 23.98 11.88 2.98
CA VAL A 264 24.18 12.37 1.61
C VAL A 264 23.58 13.75 1.35
N TYR A 265 22.58 14.17 2.15
CA TYR A 265 21.99 15.50 2.06
C TYR A 265 22.70 16.48 2.99
N GLN A 266 22.85 17.71 2.51
CA GLN A 266 23.37 18.80 3.32
C GLN A 266 22.32 19.26 4.32
N GLY A 267 22.70 19.46 5.59
CA GLY A 267 21.82 19.97 6.62
C GLY A 267 20.86 18.93 7.23
N TYR A 268 21.12 17.64 7.09
CA TYR A 268 20.31 16.60 7.71
C TYR A 268 20.48 16.61 9.24
N LEU A 269 19.37 16.71 9.99
CA LEU A 269 19.38 16.88 11.44
C LEU A 269 19.04 15.58 12.19
N SER A 270 19.59 15.46 13.39
CA SER A 270 19.43 14.30 14.28
C SER A 270 17.99 14.07 14.75
N SER A 271 17.13 15.06 14.64
CA SER A 271 15.71 15.01 15.03
C SER A 271 14.75 14.80 13.86
N ALA A 272 15.23 14.23 12.78
CA ALA A 272 14.38 13.88 11.63
C ALA A 272 13.07 13.19 12.05
N ALA A 273 11.97 13.59 11.45
CA ALA A 273 10.64 13.08 11.74
C ALA A 273 9.89 12.72 10.44
N PRO A 274 8.97 11.75 10.49
CA PRO A 274 8.83 10.71 11.52
C PRO A 274 9.96 9.68 11.42
N ARG A 275 10.46 9.20 12.56
CA ARG A 275 11.46 8.13 12.65
C ARG A 275 11.08 7.18 13.78
N SER A 276 11.17 5.89 13.52
CA SER A 276 11.06 4.88 14.55
C SER A 276 12.32 4.82 15.43
N THR A 277 12.21 4.24 16.61
CA THR A 277 13.38 4.07 17.51
C THR A 277 14.54 3.31 16.85
N PRO A 278 14.31 2.18 16.13
CA PRO A 278 15.37 1.49 15.39
C PRO A 278 16.06 2.37 14.34
N GLU A 279 15.29 3.15 13.60
CA GLU A 279 15.84 4.07 12.60
C GLU A 279 16.74 5.12 13.24
N LEU A 280 16.29 5.76 14.35
CA LEU A 280 17.10 6.74 15.08
C LEU A 280 18.40 6.14 15.61
N LYS A 281 18.35 4.91 16.15
CA LYS A 281 19.55 4.21 16.62
C LYS A 281 20.50 3.91 15.46
N PHE A 282 19.97 3.47 14.33
CA PHE A 282 20.77 3.18 13.14
C PHE A 282 21.41 4.44 12.54
N GLU A 283 20.67 5.55 12.44
CA GLU A 283 21.21 6.83 11.97
C GLU A 283 22.34 7.33 12.86
N LYS A 284 22.19 7.24 14.20
CA LYS A 284 23.25 7.56 15.16
C LYS A 284 24.48 6.66 15.01
N PHE A 285 24.24 5.37 14.77
CA PHE A 285 25.32 4.41 14.49
C PHE A 285 26.09 4.82 13.24
N CYS A 286 25.41 5.09 12.13
CA CYS A 286 26.05 5.51 10.87
C CYS A 286 26.93 6.77 11.05
N GLU A 287 26.49 7.73 11.85
CA GLU A 287 27.28 8.94 12.10
C GLU A 287 28.52 8.67 12.96
N ARG A 288 28.47 7.71 13.90
CA ARG A 288 29.56 7.41 14.84
C ARG A 288 30.57 6.41 14.31
N SER A 289 30.12 5.40 13.56
CA SER A 289 30.97 4.33 13.09
C SER A 289 32.02 4.85 12.10
N GLU A 290 33.28 4.61 12.36
CA GLU A 290 34.40 5.00 11.47
C GLU A 290 34.37 4.23 10.14
N LYS A 291 33.65 3.11 10.08
CA LYS A 291 33.54 2.26 8.89
C LYS A 291 32.55 2.78 7.86
N VAL A 292 31.51 3.52 8.32
CA VAL A 292 30.50 4.11 7.42
C VAL A 292 31.04 5.42 6.86
N GLU A 293 31.16 5.45 5.53
CA GLU A 293 31.63 6.63 4.80
C GLU A 293 30.50 7.65 4.59
N TRP A 294 29.35 7.16 4.14
CA TRP A 294 28.13 7.94 3.95
C TRP A 294 26.89 7.04 4.05
N TRP A 295 25.73 7.67 4.26
CA TRP A 295 24.45 6.98 4.32
C TRP A 295 23.32 7.83 3.75
N TYR A 296 22.28 7.15 3.26
CA TYR A 296 21.08 7.72 2.70
C TYR A 296 19.85 7.02 3.30
N LYS A 297 18.86 7.77 3.79
CA LYS A 297 17.54 7.26 4.16
C LYS A 297 16.68 7.20 2.92
N ASN A 298 16.25 6.00 2.58
CA ASN A 298 15.33 5.80 1.46
C ASN A 298 13.89 6.19 1.85
N GLY A 299 13.02 6.40 0.87
CA GLY A 299 11.61 6.67 1.13
C GLY A 299 10.76 5.39 1.16
N ASP A 300 9.56 5.51 1.71
CA ASP A 300 8.65 4.36 1.94
C ASP A 300 7.76 4.05 0.73
N LYS A 301 7.64 4.98 -0.21
CA LYS A 301 6.78 4.87 -1.40
C LYS A 301 7.13 5.93 -2.43
N GLY A 302 6.98 5.57 -3.70
CA GLY A 302 7.24 6.47 -4.84
C GLY A 302 8.20 5.82 -5.83
N ASN A 303 8.16 6.27 -7.08
CA ASN A 303 9.03 5.72 -8.12
C ASN A 303 10.44 6.29 -8.08
N GLU A 304 10.64 7.36 -7.31
CA GLU A 304 11.91 8.04 -7.09
C GLU A 304 12.81 7.35 -6.06
N TYR A 305 12.29 6.35 -5.35
CA TYR A 305 13.01 5.62 -4.30
C TYR A 305 13.43 4.22 -4.74
N LEU A 306 14.48 3.72 -4.11
CA LEU A 306 14.94 2.35 -4.34
C LEU A 306 13.87 1.37 -3.88
N SER A 307 13.42 0.51 -4.79
CA SER A 307 12.44 -0.52 -4.48
C SER A 307 12.85 -1.88 -5.03
N ILE A 308 12.41 -2.93 -4.35
CA ILE A 308 12.60 -4.33 -4.70
C ILE A 308 11.23 -4.99 -4.78
N VAL A 309 11.00 -5.78 -5.83
CA VAL A 309 9.72 -6.49 -6.02
C VAL A 309 9.72 -7.78 -5.21
N TYR A 310 8.68 -8.01 -4.42
CA TYR A 310 8.40 -9.30 -3.81
C TYR A 310 6.98 -9.78 -4.10
N VAL A 311 6.77 -11.08 -3.97
CA VAL A 311 5.45 -11.70 -4.18
C VAL A 311 4.86 -12.06 -2.82
N ASP A 312 3.70 -11.52 -2.51
CA ASP A 312 2.99 -11.81 -1.26
C ASP A 312 2.38 -13.22 -1.25
N ASN A 313 1.73 -13.60 -0.14
CA ASN A 313 1.06 -14.91 -0.02
C ASN A 313 -0.13 -15.08 -0.97
N SER A 314 -0.63 -13.99 -1.56
CA SER A 314 -1.70 -13.98 -2.56
C SER A 314 -1.15 -13.96 -3.99
N GLU A 315 0.15 -14.24 -4.16
CA GLU A 315 0.88 -14.21 -5.43
C GLU A 315 0.84 -12.84 -6.15
N LYS A 316 0.57 -11.76 -5.42
CA LYS A 316 0.59 -10.40 -5.96
C LYS A 316 1.97 -9.79 -5.79
N GLN A 317 2.46 -9.15 -6.86
CA GLN A 317 3.68 -8.36 -6.79
C GLN A 317 3.45 -7.12 -5.90
N LYS A 318 4.32 -6.93 -4.94
CA LYS A 318 4.40 -5.75 -4.08
C LYS A 318 5.78 -5.15 -4.12
N LEU A 319 5.88 -3.88 -3.78
CA LEU A 319 7.15 -3.18 -3.63
C LEU A 319 7.57 -3.20 -2.17
N PHE A 320 8.81 -3.49 -1.98
CA PHE A 320 9.54 -3.36 -0.75
C PHE A 320 10.57 -2.23 -0.92
N TYR A 321 10.59 -1.29 0.00
CA TYR A 321 11.50 -0.14 0.01
C TYR A 321 12.43 -0.33 1.20
N PRO A 322 13.69 -0.79 0.99
CA PRO A 322 14.67 -0.88 2.08
C PRO A 322 14.90 0.48 2.71
N ASP A 323 15.10 0.53 4.01
CA ASP A 323 15.18 1.78 4.75
C ASP A 323 16.41 2.62 4.43
N TYR A 324 17.57 1.99 4.26
CA TYR A 324 18.84 2.70 4.12
C TYR A 324 19.75 2.13 3.04
N ILE A 325 20.53 3.04 2.46
CA ILE A 325 21.69 2.73 1.63
C ILE A 325 22.90 3.32 2.33
N ILE A 326 23.93 2.52 2.58
CA ILE A 326 25.17 2.99 3.21
C ILE A 326 26.38 2.57 2.38
N CYS A 327 27.49 3.29 2.55
CA CYS A 327 28.78 2.94 1.96
C CYS A 327 29.75 2.56 3.05
N VAL A 328 30.41 1.42 2.87
CA VAL A 328 31.44 0.90 3.78
C VAL A 328 32.60 0.36 2.97
N GLY A 329 33.78 0.95 3.11
CA GLY A 329 34.96 0.55 2.33
C GLY A 329 34.74 0.62 0.81
N GLY A 330 34.06 1.66 0.34
CA GLY A 330 33.69 1.84 -1.06
C GLY A 330 32.62 0.88 -1.57
N LYS A 331 32.02 0.01 -0.73
CA LYS A 331 30.97 -0.93 -1.09
C LYS A 331 29.61 -0.47 -0.63
N ILE A 332 28.61 -0.65 -1.47
CA ILE A 332 27.22 -0.30 -1.16
C ILE A 332 26.56 -1.43 -0.36
N TRP A 333 25.89 -1.03 0.71
CA TRP A 333 25.08 -1.89 1.57
C TRP A 333 23.64 -1.39 1.57
N ILE A 334 22.70 -2.32 1.45
CA ILE A 334 21.26 -2.05 1.53
C ILE A 334 20.75 -2.61 2.86
N ILE A 335 20.18 -1.75 3.68
CA ILE A 335 19.77 -2.08 5.03
C ILE A 335 18.27 -1.87 5.20
N GLU A 336 17.62 -2.84 5.81
CA GLU A 336 16.28 -2.74 6.36
C GLU A 336 16.37 -2.73 7.87
N THR A 337 15.75 -1.77 8.54
CA THR A 337 15.69 -1.74 9.99
C THR A 337 14.39 -2.35 10.50
N LYS A 338 14.44 -3.09 11.59
CA LYS A 338 13.27 -3.64 12.26
C LYS A 338 13.28 -3.30 13.74
N GLY A 339 12.09 -3.24 14.33
CA GLY A 339 11.91 -3.04 15.77
C GLY A 339 12.72 -4.03 16.58
N GLY A 340 13.12 -3.60 17.76
CA GLY A 340 13.91 -4.40 18.67
C GLY A 340 13.20 -5.64 19.19
N PHE A 341 13.86 -6.34 20.09
CA PHE A 341 13.30 -7.47 20.81
C PHE A 341 12.78 -6.99 22.17
N ASP A 342 11.77 -7.63 22.69
CA ASP A 342 11.37 -7.44 24.08
C ASP A 342 12.37 -8.11 25.03
N ARG A 343 12.25 -7.88 26.35
CA ARG A 343 13.13 -8.46 27.37
C ARG A 343 13.10 -9.99 27.39
N SER A 344 12.14 -10.61 26.72
CA SER A 344 11.99 -12.07 26.59
C SER A 344 12.58 -12.59 25.29
N GLY A 345 13.20 -11.72 24.47
CA GLY A 345 13.78 -12.08 23.17
C GLY A 345 12.77 -12.22 22.03
N ASN A 346 11.51 -11.82 22.24
CA ASN A 346 10.52 -11.84 21.17
C ASN A 346 10.60 -10.55 20.33
N SER A 347 10.44 -10.69 19.04
CA SER A 347 10.41 -9.55 18.14
C SER A 347 9.18 -8.66 18.33
N GLN A 348 9.38 -7.37 18.45
CA GLN A 348 8.29 -6.40 18.57
C GLN A 348 7.72 -5.94 17.22
N ASP A 349 8.41 -6.16 16.10
CA ASP A 349 8.04 -5.60 14.79
C ASP A 349 8.32 -6.57 13.63
N ILE A 350 8.02 -7.86 13.84
CA ILE A 350 8.04 -8.85 12.77
C ILE A 350 6.62 -9.02 12.23
N ASP A 351 6.40 -8.54 11.02
CA ASP A 351 5.22 -8.91 10.27
C ASP A 351 5.41 -10.29 9.60
N LYS A 352 4.29 -10.93 9.24
CA LYS A 352 4.27 -12.21 8.51
C LYS A 352 4.98 -12.21 7.15
N TYR A 353 5.48 -11.06 6.72
CA TYR A 353 6.17 -10.87 5.45
C TYR A 353 7.68 -10.62 5.62
N THR A 354 8.18 -10.46 6.84
CA THR A 354 9.59 -10.13 7.10
C THR A 354 10.53 -11.17 6.52
N ALA A 355 10.26 -12.46 6.74
CA ALA A 355 11.07 -13.54 6.17
C ALA A 355 11.10 -13.52 4.62
N LYS A 356 9.97 -13.17 3.98
CA LYS A 356 9.91 -13.02 2.51
C LYS A 356 10.66 -11.80 2.02
N LYS A 357 10.53 -10.67 2.71
CA LYS A 357 11.30 -9.45 2.40
C LYS A 357 12.79 -9.73 2.51
N PHE A 358 13.21 -10.45 3.55
CA PHE A 358 14.61 -10.87 3.72
C PHE A 358 15.11 -11.73 2.56
N THR A 359 14.35 -12.77 2.18
CA THR A 359 14.71 -13.66 1.06
C THR A 359 14.87 -12.87 -0.24
N VAL A 360 13.96 -11.94 -0.49
CA VAL A 360 14.00 -11.11 -1.71
C VAL A 360 15.13 -10.10 -1.66
N LEU A 361 15.39 -9.48 -0.51
CA LEU A 361 16.54 -8.60 -0.30
C LEU A 361 17.83 -9.36 -0.57
N LYS A 362 18.00 -10.55 0.01
CA LYS A 362 19.19 -11.40 -0.20
C LYS A 362 19.41 -11.71 -1.69
N SER A 363 18.36 -12.16 -2.37
CA SER A 363 18.44 -12.45 -3.82
C SER A 363 18.79 -11.20 -4.66
N TYR A 364 18.27 -10.04 -4.26
CA TYR A 364 18.60 -8.76 -4.88
C TYR A 364 20.09 -8.41 -4.68
N LEU A 365 20.59 -8.53 -3.44
CA LEU A 365 21.98 -8.24 -3.10
C LEU A 365 22.94 -9.14 -3.88
N GLU A 366 22.66 -10.44 -3.94
CA GLU A 366 23.43 -11.42 -4.69
C GLU A 366 23.46 -11.09 -6.20
N LYS A 367 22.29 -10.75 -6.76
CA LYS A 367 22.18 -10.43 -8.20
C LYS A 367 23.03 -9.22 -8.61
N TYR A 368 23.09 -8.18 -7.76
CA TYR A 368 23.81 -6.95 -8.09
C TYR A 368 25.18 -6.82 -7.43
N GLY A 369 25.65 -7.88 -6.76
CA GLY A 369 26.95 -7.87 -6.07
C GLY A 369 27.03 -6.85 -4.92
N LEU A 370 25.89 -6.59 -4.27
CA LEU A 370 25.77 -5.69 -3.14
C LEU A 370 25.82 -6.45 -1.82
N LYS A 371 26.03 -5.72 -0.74
CA LYS A 371 25.95 -6.25 0.63
C LYS A 371 24.71 -5.69 1.34
N GLY A 372 24.36 -6.25 2.48
CA GLY A 372 23.25 -5.76 3.29
C GLY A 372 22.52 -6.83 4.07
N GLY A 373 21.40 -6.46 4.66
CA GLY A 373 20.58 -7.35 5.47
C GLY A 373 19.56 -6.60 6.31
N ILE A 374 18.97 -7.32 7.26
CA ILE A 374 18.06 -6.73 8.26
C ILE A 374 18.87 -6.38 9.50
N VAL A 375 18.69 -5.14 9.98
CA VAL A 375 19.33 -4.65 11.22
C VAL A 375 18.28 -4.53 12.31
N ARG A 376 18.61 -4.98 13.51
CA ARG A 376 17.79 -4.88 14.72
C ARG A 376 18.62 -4.44 15.91
N ASN A 377 17.97 -3.76 16.85
CA ASN A 377 18.56 -3.47 18.13
C ASN A 377 18.38 -4.66 19.09
N ASP A 378 19.44 -5.07 19.73
CA ASP A 378 19.35 -5.94 20.90
C ASP A 378 19.11 -5.06 22.14
N ASP A 379 17.90 -5.12 22.70
CA ASP A 379 17.53 -4.28 23.86
C ASP A 379 18.25 -4.68 25.15
N SER A 380 18.91 -5.84 25.19
CA SER A 380 19.69 -6.31 26.34
C SER A 380 21.08 -5.67 26.41
N THR A 381 21.70 -5.47 25.24
CA THR A 381 23.06 -4.91 25.10
C THR A 381 23.05 -3.48 24.56
N ASP A 382 21.91 -3.03 24.06
CA ASP A 382 21.73 -1.77 23.30
C ASP A 382 22.60 -1.66 22.03
N GLU A 383 23.01 -2.82 21.49
CA GLU A 383 23.83 -2.93 20.29
C GLU A 383 22.98 -3.25 19.06
N LEU A 384 23.46 -2.84 17.88
CA LEU A 384 22.84 -3.17 16.62
C LEU A 384 23.42 -4.49 16.07
N CYS A 385 22.51 -5.42 15.76
CA CYS A 385 22.83 -6.69 15.13
C CYS A 385 22.30 -6.72 13.71
N ILE A 386 23.00 -7.42 12.81
CA ILE A 386 22.61 -7.61 11.42
C ILE A 386 22.44 -9.09 11.10
N CYS A 387 21.38 -9.42 10.38
CA CYS A 387 21.13 -10.73 9.78
C CYS A 387 21.35 -10.64 8.27
N MET A 388 22.24 -11.49 7.73
CA MET A 388 22.66 -11.46 6.32
C MET A 388 22.45 -12.79 5.58
N GLU A 389 22.56 -13.92 6.28
CA GLU A 389 22.58 -15.24 5.64
C GLU A 389 21.25 -15.98 5.74
N ASN A 390 20.79 -16.26 6.94
CA ASN A 390 19.54 -16.94 7.19
C ASN A 390 18.70 -16.11 8.14
N TYR A 391 17.44 -15.89 7.77
CA TYR A 391 16.55 -15.12 8.61
C TYR A 391 16.08 -15.93 9.83
N SER A 392 16.29 -15.40 11.01
CA SER A 392 15.80 -15.94 12.27
C SER A 392 15.05 -14.87 13.05
N ASP A 393 13.90 -15.23 13.64
CA ASP A 393 13.19 -14.35 14.58
C ASP A 393 13.90 -14.27 15.94
N ASN A 394 14.77 -15.26 16.25
CA ASN A 394 15.51 -15.31 17.51
C ASN A 394 16.86 -14.59 17.38
N ILE A 395 17.03 -13.50 18.13
CA ILE A 395 18.27 -12.71 18.13
C ILE A 395 19.48 -13.47 18.72
N GLN A 396 19.23 -14.49 19.55
CA GLN A 396 20.28 -15.33 20.10
C GLN A 396 20.78 -16.39 19.12
N SER A 397 20.21 -16.41 17.90
CA SER A 397 20.70 -17.27 16.83
C SER A 397 22.06 -16.77 16.31
N ASP A 398 22.94 -17.68 15.93
CA ASP A 398 24.22 -17.39 15.27
C ASP A 398 24.07 -16.64 13.93
N ASP A 399 22.85 -16.53 13.42
CA ASP A 399 22.51 -15.76 12.21
C ASP A 399 22.58 -14.25 12.41
N TRP A 400 22.49 -13.79 13.68
CA TRP A 400 22.63 -12.39 14.05
C TRP A 400 24.05 -12.09 14.52
N LYS A 401 24.69 -11.11 13.89
CA LYS A 401 26.06 -10.69 14.21
C LYS A 401 26.07 -9.21 14.55
N LEU A 402 27.00 -8.80 15.41
CA LEU A 402 27.19 -7.38 15.71
C LEU A 402 27.47 -6.60 14.42
N LEU A 403 26.69 -5.54 14.21
CA LEU A 403 26.76 -4.74 12.99
C LEU A 403 28.16 -4.14 12.82
N GLU A 404 28.73 -3.53 13.87
CA GLU A 404 30.05 -2.90 13.81
C GLU A 404 31.16 -3.88 13.44
N GLU A 405 31.09 -5.12 13.89
CA GLU A 405 32.08 -6.14 13.55
C GLU A 405 31.92 -6.66 12.12
N THR A 406 30.70 -6.67 11.64
CA THR A 406 30.34 -7.24 10.33
C THR A 406 30.68 -6.30 9.18
N LEU A 407 30.63 -4.99 9.39
CA LEU A 407 31.00 -3.99 8.39
C LEU A 407 32.51 -4.08 8.05
N LYS A 408 32.80 -4.57 6.82
CA LYS A 408 34.17 -4.73 6.29
C LYS A 408 34.21 -4.31 4.83
#